data_db34ecead8d3934c52a9e7f9f617bb3c
#
_entry.id   db34ecead8d3934c52a9e7f9f617bb3c
#
_cell.length_a   1.000
_cell.length_b   1.000
_cell.length_c   1.000
_cell.angle_alpha   90.00
_cell.angle_beta   90.00
_cell.angle_gamma   90.00
#
_symmetry.space_group_name_H-M   'P 1'
#
loop_
_entity.id
_entity.type
_entity.pdbx_description
1 polymer ?
#
loop_
_entity_poly.entity_id
_entity_poly.type
_entity_poly.pdbx_seq_one_letter_code
_entity_poly.pdbx_strand_id
1 'polypeptide(L)'
;MDIREVSVPFNTPVRMPNGLQWFDNELFVMDQLTDDVFVLDANGNVKRVITTDTQNGSGITVGGGFLWTASNGSPHARPARPSDDHVSKVLKIDFDTGETVGHFLTPDGGGIHGIEWDDGNIWVTAFNPKSLILVDGTTHEVLLQVPCNLNVLHGLAKDGDGIWCSDRAEKLIVKFDKKTGEEIDQIRLPEDGPDPHGLTILDQELWYSDADFPVASREGVPIEGMRGYPEIGFIQ
;
A
#
# COMPACT_ATOMS: atom_id res chain seq x y z
N MET A 1 16.33 -15.85 -10.51
CA MET A 1 15.24 -14.86 -10.32
C MET A 1 14.14 -15.22 -11.29
N ASP A 2 12.96 -15.42 -10.79
CA ASP A 2 11.82 -15.92 -11.58
C ASP A 2 11.01 -14.70 -12.08
N ILE A 3 10.85 -14.58 -13.41
CA ILE A 3 10.01 -13.53 -14.00
C ILE A 3 8.60 -14.12 -14.05
N ARG A 4 7.66 -13.42 -13.42
CA ARG A 4 6.27 -13.83 -13.34
C ARG A 4 5.37 -12.96 -14.19
N GLU A 5 4.50 -13.59 -14.95
CA GLU A 5 3.44 -12.91 -15.67
C GLU A 5 2.35 -12.41 -14.71
N VAL A 6 1.57 -11.46 -15.17
CA VAL A 6 0.48 -10.87 -14.40
C VAL A 6 -0.85 -11.08 -15.09
N SER A 7 -1.92 -11.10 -14.31
CA SER A 7 -3.31 -11.14 -14.80
C SER A 7 -4.09 -9.98 -14.24
N VAL A 8 -4.86 -9.31 -15.09
CA VAL A 8 -5.72 -8.17 -14.75
C VAL A 8 -7.17 -8.63 -14.90
N PRO A 9 -7.87 -8.96 -13.80
CA PRO A 9 -9.20 -9.56 -13.86
C PRO A 9 -10.31 -8.58 -14.21
N PHE A 10 -10.10 -7.27 -13.98
CA PHE A 10 -11.08 -6.22 -14.24
C PHE A 10 -10.42 -4.86 -14.51
N ASN A 11 -11.14 -3.97 -15.16
CA ASN A 11 -10.72 -2.57 -15.27
C ASN A 11 -10.95 -1.86 -13.94
N THR A 12 -9.89 -1.33 -13.32
CA THR A 12 -10.05 -0.63 -12.04
C THR A 12 -10.84 0.66 -12.18
N PRO A 13 -11.85 0.91 -11.30
CA PRO A 13 -12.53 2.19 -11.23
C PRO A 13 -11.74 3.27 -10.49
N VAL A 14 -10.63 2.89 -9.85
CA VAL A 14 -9.75 3.78 -9.07
C VAL A 14 -8.71 4.38 -9.99
N ARG A 15 -8.51 5.68 -9.92
CA ARG A 15 -7.65 6.40 -10.87
C ARG A 15 -6.18 6.39 -10.50
N MET A 16 -5.87 6.24 -9.21
CA MET A 16 -4.50 6.14 -8.71
C MET A 16 -4.44 5.13 -7.56
N PRO A 17 -4.66 3.82 -7.88
CA PRO A 17 -4.73 2.76 -6.87
C PRO A 17 -3.33 2.53 -6.27
N ASN A 18 -3.08 3.07 -5.09
CA ASN A 18 -1.77 2.99 -4.45
C ASN A 18 -1.68 1.77 -3.52
N GLY A 19 -2.35 1.80 -2.37
CA GLY A 19 -2.43 0.67 -1.46
C GLY A 19 -3.66 -0.19 -1.71
N LEU A 20 -3.59 -1.48 -1.45
CA LEU A 20 -4.75 -2.36 -1.51
C LEU A 20 -4.70 -3.43 -0.43
N GLN A 21 -5.89 -3.91 -0.02
CA GLN A 21 -6.06 -4.99 0.94
C GLN A 21 -7.32 -5.80 0.63
N TRP A 22 -7.18 -7.10 0.43
CA TRP A 22 -8.30 -8.03 0.48
C TRP A 22 -8.70 -8.30 1.93
N PHE A 23 -9.96 -8.08 2.26
CA PHE A 23 -10.53 -8.39 3.55
C PHE A 23 -12.02 -8.74 3.41
N ASP A 24 -12.45 -9.86 3.97
CA ASP A 24 -13.84 -10.37 3.96
C ASP A 24 -14.48 -10.37 2.55
N ASN A 25 -13.74 -10.87 1.54
CA ASN A 25 -14.12 -10.91 0.13
C ASN A 25 -14.39 -9.53 -0.50
N GLU A 26 -13.90 -8.47 0.09
CA GLU A 26 -13.91 -7.12 -0.44
C GLU A 26 -12.47 -6.63 -0.67
N LEU A 27 -12.25 -5.91 -1.77
CA LEU A 27 -10.96 -5.28 -2.05
C LEU A 27 -11.02 -3.79 -1.67
N PHE A 28 -10.28 -3.44 -0.63
CA PHE A 28 -10.07 -2.05 -0.23
C PHE A 28 -8.91 -1.47 -1.04
N VAL A 29 -9.11 -0.30 -1.64
CA VAL A 29 -8.11 0.35 -2.49
C VAL A 29 -7.99 1.82 -2.12
N MET A 30 -6.78 2.27 -1.77
CA MET A 30 -6.48 3.69 -1.59
C MET A 30 -6.37 4.38 -2.95
N ASP A 31 -7.22 5.36 -3.20
CA ASP A 31 -7.03 6.29 -4.31
C ASP A 31 -6.19 7.50 -3.86
N GLN A 32 -4.95 7.54 -4.27
CA GLN A 32 -4.04 8.64 -3.91
C GLN A 32 -4.44 9.99 -4.51
N LEU A 33 -5.34 10.02 -5.52
CA LEU A 33 -5.86 11.27 -6.07
C LEU A 33 -6.84 11.96 -5.13
N THR A 34 -7.70 11.18 -4.48
CA THR A 34 -8.78 11.69 -3.62
C THR A 34 -8.46 11.54 -2.14
N ASP A 35 -7.50 10.67 -1.80
CA ASP A 35 -7.21 10.21 -0.43
C ASP A 35 -8.41 9.49 0.22
N ASP A 36 -9.29 8.92 -0.61
CA ASP A 36 -10.41 8.10 -0.18
C ASP A 36 -10.13 6.62 -0.44
N VAL A 37 -10.81 5.74 0.30
CA VAL A 37 -10.69 4.29 0.12
C VAL A 37 -11.93 3.77 -0.61
N PHE A 38 -11.69 3.18 -1.78
CA PHE A 38 -12.71 2.48 -2.56
C PHE A 38 -12.81 1.05 -2.09
N VAL A 39 -14.03 0.58 -1.82
CA VAL A 39 -14.30 -0.82 -1.50
C VAL A 39 -14.96 -1.47 -2.70
N LEU A 40 -14.30 -2.47 -3.28
CA LEU A 40 -14.72 -3.15 -4.50
C LEU A 40 -15.18 -4.58 -4.18
N ASP A 41 -16.07 -5.11 -5.01
CA ASP A 41 -16.35 -6.55 -5.05
C ASP A 41 -15.27 -7.31 -5.88
N ALA A 42 -15.36 -8.64 -5.94
CA ALA A 42 -14.42 -9.48 -6.68
C ALA A 42 -14.43 -9.25 -8.20
N ASN A 43 -15.42 -8.56 -8.73
CA ASN A 43 -15.50 -8.20 -10.15
C ASN A 43 -15.00 -6.76 -10.42
N GLY A 44 -14.49 -6.06 -9.40
CA GLY A 44 -14.03 -4.69 -9.52
C GLY A 44 -15.14 -3.62 -9.45
N ASN A 45 -16.39 -3.99 -9.11
CA ASN A 45 -17.46 -3.01 -8.97
C ASN A 45 -17.36 -2.29 -7.63
N VAL A 46 -17.52 -0.96 -7.63
CA VAL A 46 -17.54 -0.14 -6.42
C VAL A 46 -18.77 -0.46 -5.58
N LYS A 47 -18.58 -0.95 -4.36
CA LYS A 47 -19.62 -1.15 -3.36
C LYS A 47 -19.87 0.10 -2.52
N ARG A 48 -18.80 0.76 -2.11
CA ARG A 48 -18.82 2.00 -1.34
C ARG A 48 -17.49 2.74 -1.44
N VAL A 49 -17.48 4.00 -1.04
CA VAL A 49 -16.27 4.83 -0.88
C VAL A 49 -16.25 5.34 0.55
N ILE A 50 -15.11 5.20 1.21
CA ILE A 50 -14.86 5.69 2.56
C ILE A 50 -14.00 6.95 2.44
N THR A 51 -14.57 8.10 2.75
CA THR A 51 -13.81 9.36 2.82
C THR A 51 -12.97 9.37 4.09
N THR A 52 -11.68 9.67 3.96
CA THR A 52 -10.72 9.62 5.06
C THR A 52 -9.97 10.94 5.23
N ASP A 53 -9.33 11.14 6.40
CA ASP A 53 -8.43 12.27 6.66
C ASP A 53 -6.99 12.03 6.13
N THR A 54 -6.80 10.99 5.33
CA THR A 54 -5.50 10.67 4.74
C THR A 54 -4.99 11.82 3.87
N GLN A 55 -3.68 12.04 3.89
CA GLN A 55 -3.01 13.07 3.11
C GLN A 55 -1.90 12.44 2.27
N ASN A 56 -2.05 12.42 0.94
CA ASN A 56 -1.18 11.71 0.03
C ASN A 56 -1.09 10.23 0.43
N GLY A 57 -2.26 9.58 0.38
CA GLY A 57 -2.44 8.21 0.84
C GLY A 57 -1.64 7.20 0.01
N SER A 58 -0.99 6.26 0.69
CA SER A 58 -0.27 5.17 0.04
C SER A 58 -0.76 3.80 0.50
N GLY A 59 -0.14 3.19 1.50
CA GLY A 59 -0.56 1.88 1.99
C GLY A 59 -1.87 1.90 2.75
N ILE A 60 -2.59 0.78 2.70
CA ILE A 60 -3.74 0.50 3.57
C ILE A 60 -3.65 -0.91 4.10
N THR A 61 -4.26 -1.14 5.24
CA THR A 61 -4.50 -2.50 5.77
C THR A 61 -5.75 -2.51 6.66
N VAL A 62 -6.28 -3.71 6.87
CA VAL A 62 -7.47 -3.93 7.68
C VAL A 62 -7.14 -4.89 8.80
N GLY A 63 -7.41 -4.50 10.04
CA GLY A 63 -7.17 -5.37 11.17
C GLY A 63 -7.55 -4.76 12.51
N GLY A 64 -7.77 -5.61 13.52
CA GLY A 64 -8.20 -5.19 14.84
C GLY A 64 -9.58 -4.50 14.87
N GLY A 65 -10.42 -4.71 13.85
CA GLY A 65 -11.71 -4.06 13.69
C GLY A 65 -11.65 -2.65 13.09
N PHE A 66 -10.52 -2.27 12.48
CA PHE A 66 -10.30 -0.94 11.91
C PHE A 66 -9.67 -1.00 10.53
N LEU A 67 -9.89 0.04 9.75
CA LEU A 67 -9.10 0.36 8.58
C LEU A 67 -7.91 1.22 9.00
N TRP A 68 -6.74 0.94 8.45
CA TRP A 68 -5.52 1.71 8.69
C TRP A 68 -5.00 2.25 7.37
N THR A 69 -4.58 3.53 7.36
CA THR A 69 -4.03 4.18 6.15
C THR A 69 -2.69 4.83 6.44
N ALA A 70 -1.78 4.73 5.46
CA ALA A 70 -0.51 5.42 5.46
C ALA A 70 -0.70 6.82 4.86
N SER A 71 -0.46 7.86 5.65
CA SER A 71 -0.61 9.27 5.29
C SER A 71 0.76 9.94 5.24
N ASN A 72 1.12 10.53 4.10
CA ASN A 72 2.42 11.19 3.90
C ASN A 72 2.40 12.69 4.25
N GLY A 73 1.28 13.21 4.76
CA GLY A 73 1.19 14.55 5.32
C GLY A 73 1.12 15.69 4.29
N SER A 74 1.08 15.39 2.99
CA SER A 74 1.02 16.45 1.97
C SER A 74 0.17 16.00 0.78
N PRO A 75 -1.09 16.46 0.66
CA PRO A 75 -1.99 16.02 -0.40
C PRO A 75 -1.36 16.16 -1.77
N HIS A 76 -1.40 15.08 -2.58
CA HIS A 76 -0.74 15.07 -3.88
C HIS A 76 -1.57 15.81 -4.94
N ALA A 77 -2.84 15.48 -5.07
CA ALA A 77 -3.68 15.94 -6.18
C ALA A 77 -5.01 16.59 -5.74
N ARG A 78 -5.58 16.21 -4.60
CA ARG A 78 -6.82 16.78 -4.13
C ARG A 78 -6.63 18.18 -3.53
N PRO A 79 -7.69 19.01 -3.47
CA PRO A 79 -7.68 20.23 -2.71
C PRO A 79 -7.40 20.00 -1.21
N ALA A 80 -6.79 20.99 -0.56
CA ALA A 80 -6.58 20.95 0.89
C ALA A 80 -7.92 20.84 1.64
N ARG A 81 -7.92 20.04 2.71
CA ARG A 81 -9.05 19.86 3.64
C ARG A 81 -8.71 20.54 4.98
N PRO A 82 -9.71 20.97 5.78
CA PRO A 82 -9.46 21.55 7.11
C PRO A 82 -8.73 20.61 8.08
N SER A 83 -8.81 19.29 7.87
CA SER A 83 -8.13 18.25 8.64
C SER A 83 -6.66 18.05 8.26
N ASP A 84 -6.18 18.65 7.18
CA ASP A 84 -4.79 18.50 6.72
C ASP A 84 -3.82 19.20 7.69
N ASP A 85 -2.96 18.43 8.32
CA ASP A 85 -1.97 18.92 9.30
C ASP A 85 -0.51 18.82 8.81
N HIS A 86 -0.33 18.25 7.62
CA HIS A 86 0.96 18.08 6.94
C HIS A 86 1.98 17.23 7.72
N VAL A 87 1.48 16.22 8.46
CA VAL A 87 2.31 15.31 9.25
C VAL A 87 2.20 13.87 8.72
N SER A 88 3.35 13.22 8.50
CA SER A 88 3.38 11.81 8.13
C SER A 88 3.00 10.92 9.31
N LYS A 89 2.01 10.06 9.11
CA LYS A 89 1.44 9.21 10.17
C LYS A 89 0.65 8.04 9.61
N VAL A 90 0.39 7.07 10.47
CA VAL A 90 -0.60 6.01 10.22
C VAL A 90 -1.90 6.40 10.91
N LEU A 91 -3.00 6.42 10.18
CA LEU A 91 -4.33 6.73 10.71
C LEU A 91 -5.07 5.42 11.02
N LYS A 92 -5.76 5.40 12.15
CA LYS A 92 -6.72 4.38 12.54
C LYS A 92 -8.12 4.91 12.28
N ILE A 93 -8.87 4.23 11.42
CA ILE A 93 -10.12 4.72 10.86
C ILE A 93 -11.25 3.73 11.16
N ASP A 94 -12.39 4.24 11.58
CA ASP A 94 -13.62 3.47 11.71
C ASP A 94 -14.16 3.12 10.32
N PHE A 95 -14.47 1.85 10.09
CA PHE A 95 -14.93 1.35 8.77
C PHE A 95 -16.24 1.95 8.28
N ASP A 96 -17.14 2.20 9.20
CA ASP A 96 -18.52 2.56 8.86
C ASP A 96 -18.66 4.06 8.62
N THR A 97 -17.91 4.84 9.41
CA THR A 97 -18.03 6.30 9.39
C THR A 97 -16.94 6.99 8.57
N GLY A 98 -15.76 6.34 8.42
CA GLY A 98 -14.56 6.95 7.85
C GLY A 98 -13.85 7.91 8.83
N GLU A 99 -14.34 8.04 10.08
CA GLU A 99 -13.75 8.91 11.07
C GLU A 99 -12.40 8.39 11.57
N THR A 100 -11.42 9.29 11.71
CA THR A 100 -10.14 8.98 12.32
C THR A 100 -10.32 8.86 13.84
N VAL A 101 -10.18 7.65 14.38
CA VAL A 101 -10.32 7.35 15.81
C VAL A 101 -8.97 7.28 16.55
N GLY A 102 -7.87 7.35 15.83
CA GLY A 102 -6.52 7.36 16.39
C GLY A 102 -5.44 7.48 15.31
N HIS A 103 -4.21 7.68 15.74
CA HIS A 103 -3.06 7.69 14.82
C HIS A 103 -1.76 7.46 15.59
N PHE A 104 -0.69 7.14 14.86
CA PHE A 104 0.69 7.21 15.35
C PHE A 104 1.61 7.78 14.29
N LEU A 105 2.70 8.41 14.72
CA LEU A 105 3.71 8.98 13.83
C LEU A 105 4.55 7.86 13.22
N THR A 106 5.04 8.08 11.99
CA THR A 106 5.98 7.14 11.36
C THR A 106 7.22 6.98 12.23
N PRO A 107 7.69 5.74 12.50
CA PRO A 107 8.78 5.51 13.45
C PRO A 107 10.10 6.19 13.09
N ASP A 108 10.36 6.41 11.80
CA ASP A 108 11.56 7.06 11.28
C ASP A 108 11.38 8.58 11.04
N GLY A 109 10.19 9.12 11.30
CA GLY A 109 9.84 10.51 11.06
C GLY A 109 9.75 10.89 9.58
N GLY A 110 9.82 9.93 8.68
CA GLY A 110 9.77 10.10 7.22
C GLY A 110 8.42 9.77 6.60
N GLY A 111 8.39 9.77 5.27
CA GLY A 111 7.25 9.28 4.51
C GLY A 111 7.04 7.77 4.69
N ILE A 112 5.84 7.31 4.40
CA ILE A 112 5.44 5.92 4.54
C ILE A 112 4.68 5.48 3.29
N HIS A 113 5.00 4.29 2.76
CA HIS A 113 4.28 3.74 1.60
C HIS A 113 3.47 2.49 1.95
N GLY A 114 4.10 1.43 2.42
CA GLY A 114 3.43 0.17 2.75
C GLY A 114 3.08 0.05 4.22
N ILE A 115 1.91 -0.50 4.51
CA ILE A 115 1.51 -0.96 5.83
C ILE A 115 0.79 -2.29 5.70
N GLU A 116 0.94 -3.17 6.72
CA GLU A 116 0.29 -4.47 6.76
C GLU A 116 -0.02 -4.90 8.20
N TRP A 117 -1.26 -5.30 8.46
CA TRP A 117 -1.68 -5.81 9.77
C TRP A 117 -1.20 -7.25 10.00
N ASP A 118 -0.58 -7.49 11.15
CA ASP A 118 -0.07 -8.80 11.55
C ASP A 118 -0.39 -9.11 13.02
N ASP A 119 -1.55 -9.72 13.26
CA ASP A 119 -1.97 -10.27 14.57
C ASP A 119 -1.79 -9.31 15.77
N GLY A 120 -2.32 -8.10 15.62
CA GLY A 120 -2.23 -7.06 16.66
C GLY A 120 -1.10 -6.06 16.46
N ASN A 121 -0.22 -6.30 15.50
CA ASN A 121 0.88 -5.43 15.15
C ASN A 121 0.72 -4.88 13.72
N ILE A 122 1.51 -3.89 13.36
CA ILE A 122 1.50 -3.28 12.04
C ILE A 122 2.92 -3.22 11.50
N TRP A 123 3.16 -3.85 10.34
CA TRP A 123 4.35 -3.63 9.56
C TRP A 123 4.23 -2.31 8.82
N VAL A 124 5.32 -1.54 8.79
CA VAL A 124 5.41 -0.29 8.04
C VAL A 124 6.72 -0.23 7.27
N THR A 125 6.71 0.37 6.08
CA THR A 125 7.94 0.70 5.36
C THR A 125 8.52 1.99 5.91
N ALA A 126 9.86 2.05 6.03
CA ALA A 126 10.60 3.21 6.48
C ALA A 126 11.77 3.50 5.53
N PHE A 127 12.20 4.76 5.47
CA PHE A 127 13.22 5.23 4.53
C PHE A 127 14.47 5.79 5.20
N ASN A 128 14.45 6.03 6.53
CA ASN A 128 15.52 6.65 7.29
C ASN A 128 15.91 5.87 8.55
N PRO A 129 16.68 4.76 8.43
CA PRO A 129 17.18 4.06 7.24
C PRO A 129 16.08 3.19 6.58
N LYS A 130 16.30 2.78 5.33
CA LYS A 130 15.40 1.85 4.62
C LYS A 130 15.25 0.54 5.38
N SER A 131 14.02 0.26 5.79
CA SER A 131 13.71 -0.92 6.60
C SER A 131 12.21 -1.25 6.59
N LEU A 132 11.89 -2.46 6.98
CA LEU A 132 10.55 -2.84 7.43
C LEU A 132 10.54 -2.77 8.96
N ILE A 133 9.55 -2.07 9.52
CA ILE A 133 9.44 -1.89 10.96
C ILE A 133 8.12 -2.51 11.43
N LEU A 134 8.19 -3.39 12.44
CA LEU A 134 7.03 -3.91 13.13
C LEU A 134 6.73 -3.03 14.35
N VAL A 135 5.52 -2.52 14.40
CA VAL A 135 5.02 -1.64 15.46
C VAL A 135 3.88 -2.33 16.19
N ASP A 136 3.86 -2.30 17.51
CA ASP A 136 2.71 -2.74 18.30
C ASP A 136 1.47 -1.89 17.96
N GLY A 137 0.37 -2.53 17.55
CA GLY A 137 -0.84 -1.84 17.09
C GLY A 137 -1.62 -1.11 18.19
N THR A 138 -1.21 -1.26 19.46
CA THR A 138 -1.85 -0.63 20.63
C THR A 138 -0.96 0.41 21.29
N THR A 139 0.30 0.06 21.56
CA THR A 139 1.24 0.96 22.25
C THR A 139 2.03 1.84 21.27
N HIS A 140 2.08 1.42 20.00
CA HIS A 140 2.86 2.03 18.93
C HIS A 140 4.38 1.97 19.16
N GLU A 141 4.83 1.08 20.02
CA GLU A 141 6.26 0.83 20.22
C GLU A 141 6.85 0.01 19.07
N VAL A 142 8.07 0.32 18.68
CA VAL A 142 8.82 -0.46 17.69
C VAL A 142 9.24 -1.78 18.32
N LEU A 143 8.77 -2.89 17.74
CA LEU A 143 9.07 -4.25 18.21
C LEU A 143 10.24 -4.86 17.45
N LEU A 144 10.36 -4.57 16.17
CA LEU A 144 11.39 -5.11 15.29
C LEU A 144 11.68 -4.13 14.16
N GLN A 145 12.94 -4.06 13.74
CA GLN A 145 13.37 -3.34 12.54
C GLN A 145 14.24 -4.24 11.69
N VAL A 146 13.82 -4.47 10.45
CA VAL A 146 14.52 -5.28 9.46
C VAL A 146 15.11 -4.36 8.41
N PRO A 147 16.43 -4.14 8.36
CA PRO A 147 17.06 -3.40 7.28
C PRO A 147 16.82 -4.09 5.94
N CYS A 148 16.50 -3.33 4.90
CA CYS A 148 16.33 -3.87 3.56
C CYS A 148 17.03 -3.02 2.50
N ASN A 149 17.53 -3.71 1.47
CA ASN A 149 18.30 -3.11 0.38
C ASN A 149 17.44 -2.98 -0.88
N LEU A 150 16.23 -2.41 -0.73
CA LEU A 150 15.34 -2.08 -1.82
C LEU A 150 15.50 -0.60 -2.20
N ASN A 151 15.21 -0.25 -3.46
CA ASN A 151 15.34 1.13 -3.92
C ASN A 151 14.18 2.00 -3.44
N VAL A 152 12.94 1.58 -3.72
CA VAL A 152 11.73 2.28 -3.32
C VAL A 152 10.75 1.28 -2.71
N LEU A 153 10.87 1.08 -1.39
CA LEU A 153 9.96 0.23 -0.64
C LEU A 153 8.53 0.75 -0.79
N HIS A 154 7.59 -0.17 -1.10
CA HIS A 154 6.21 0.24 -1.30
C HIS A 154 5.23 -0.72 -0.61
N GLY A 155 4.40 -1.46 -1.34
CA GLY A 155 3.38 -2.33 -0.77
C GLY A 155 3.92 -3.44 0.11
N LEU A 156 3.16 -3.82 1.12
CA LEU A 156 3.43 -4.96 1.99
C LEU A 156 2.28 -5.96 1.91
N ALA A 157 2.60 -7.26 2.00
CA ALA A 157 1.61 -8.31 2.14
C ALA A 157 2.12 -9.45 3.03
N LYS A 158 1.37 -9.80 4.06
CA LYS A 158 1.68 -10.90 4.97
C LYS A 158 1.42 -12.24 4.29
N ASP A 159 2.39 -13.16 4.37
CA ASP A 159 2.27 -14.51 3.82
C ASP A 159 2.95 -15.54 4.75
N GLY A 160 2.16 -16.14 5.62
CA GLY A 160 2.63 -17.09 6.62
C GLY A 160 3.66 -16.47 7.57
N ASP A 161 4.85 -17.08 7.63
CA ASP A 161 6.00 -16.58 8.41
C ASP A 161 6.81 -15.49 7.67
N GLY A 162 6.40 -15.12 6.45
CA GLY A 162 7.05 -14.10 5.63
C GLY A 162 6.20 -12.84 5.44
N ILE A 163 6.87 -11.78 4.98
CA ILE A 163 6.25 -10.55 4.52
C ILE A 163 6.84 -10.14 3.18
N TRP A 164 5.98 -9.98 2.19
CA TRP A 164 6.34 -9.44 0.88
C TRP A 164 6.45 -7.92 0.93
N CYS A 165 7.45 -7.38 0.25
CA CYS A 165 7.64 -5.94 0.05
C CYS A 165 7.94 -5.67 -1.43
N SER A 166 7.20 -4.76 -2.06
CA SER A 166 7.50 -4.33 -3.42
C SER A 166 8.62 -3.28 -3.44
N ASP A 167 9.51 -3.40 -4.42
CA ASP A 167 10.38 -2.33 -4.90
C ASP A 167 9.83 -1.82 -6.22
N ARG A 168 9.10 -0.72 -6.16
CA ARG A 168 8.45 -0.12 -7.32
C ARG A 168 9.44 0.22 -8.44
N ALA A 169 10.60 0.77 -8.08
CA ALA A 169 11.58 1.24 -9.06
C ALA A 169 12.25 0.09 -9.84
N GLU A 170 12.37 -1.07 -9.22
CA GLU A 170 13.06 -2.24 -9.80
C GLU A 170 12.09 -3.30 -10.33
N LYS A 171 10.77 -3.08 -10.24
CA LYS A 171 9.74 -4.10 -10.57
C LYS A 171 10.02 -5.43 -9.86
N LEU A 172 10.48 -5.33 -8.63
CA LEU A 172 10.89 -6.43 -7.79
C LEU A 172 9.97 -6.55 -6.58
N ILE A 173 9.64 -7.77 -6.20
CA ILE A 173 8.90 -8.05 -4.97
C ILE A 173 9.70 -9.07 -4.19
N VAL A 174 10.08 -8.74 -2.96
CA VAL A 174 10.94 -9.57 -2.11
C VAL A 174 10.18 -10.01 -0.88
N LYS A 175 10.30 -11.29 -0.55
CA LYS A 175 9.77 -11.86 0.68
C LYS A 175 10.85 -11.94 1.74
N PHE A 176 10.57 -11.38 2.90
CA PHE A 176 11.44 -11.44 4.07
C PHE A 176 10.84 -12.38 5.13
N ASP A 177 11.69 -13.14 5.79
CA ASP A 177 11.30 -13.85 7.03
C ASP A 177 11.00 -12.82 8.13
N LYS A 178 9.82 -12.91 8.74
CA LYS A 178 9.36 -11.93 9.74
C LYS A 178 10.16 -11.93 11.04
N LYS A 179 10.92 -12.99 11.34
CA LYS A 179 11.70 -13.13 12.58
C LYS A 179 13.14 -12.76 12.38
N THR A 180 13.75 -13.22 11.28
CA THR A 180 15.17 -13.03 11.02
C THR A 180 15.47 -11.82 10.14
N GLY A 181 14.49 -11.38 9.33
CA GLY A 181 14.67 -10.35 8.33
C GLY A 181 15.47 -10.80 7.11
N GLU A 182 15.75 -12.10 6.98
CA GLU A 182 16.44 -12.64 5.81
C GLU A 182 15.50 -12.67 4.59
N GLU A 183 16.06 -12.38 3.41
CA GLU A 183 15.36 -12.57 2.15
C GLU A 183 15.17 -14.07 1.90
N ILE A 184 13.94 -14.54 1.73
CA ILE A 184 13.60 -15.95 1.56
C ILE A 184 13.01 -16.27 0.19
N ASP A 185 12.50 -15.27 -0.53
CA ASP A 185 11.99 -15.42 -1.89
C ASP A 185 11.99 -14.08 -2.62
N GLN A 186 11.93 -14.11 -3.97
CA GLN A 186 11.82 -12.91 -4.78
C GLN A 186 11.14 -13.18 -6.12
N ILE A 187 10.36 -12.21 -6.57
CA ILE A 187 9.64 -12.21 -7.85
C ILE A 187 10.04 -10.96 -8.61
N ARG A 188 10.34 -11.09 -9.90
CA ARG A 188 10.52 -9.95 -10.80
C ARG A 188 9.34 -9.89 -11.78
N LEU A 189 8.77 -8.72 -11.94
CA LEU A 189 7.76 -8.46 -12.98
C LEU A 189 8.45 -8.19 -14.33
N PRO A 190 7.73 -8.36 -15.47
CA PRO A 190 8.26 -8.05 -16.78
C PRO A 190 8.72 -6.59 -16.89
N GLU A 191 9.71 -6.32 -17.72
CA GLU A 191 10.27 -4.97 -17.88
C GLU A 191 9.21 -3.95 -18.37
N ASP A 192 8.32 -4.40 -19.26
CA ASP A 192 7.16 -3.66 -19.75
C ASP A 192 5.88 -3.87 -18.91
N GLY A 193 6.00 -4.58 -17.80
CA GLY A 193 4.92 -4.86 -16.85
C GLY A 193 4.65 -3.69 -15.88
N PRO A 194 3.77 -3.92 -14.88
CA PRO A 194 3.40 -2.90 -13.91
C PRO A 194 4.54 -2.49 -12.97
N ASP A 195 4.41 -1.28 -12.41
CA ASP A 195 5.20 -0.80 -11.29
C ASP A 195 4.46 -1.15 -9.98
N PRO A 196 4.87 -2.19 -9.22
CA PRO A 196 4.08 -2.68 -8.09
C PRO A 196 4.09 -1.69 -6.92
N HIS A 197 2.96 -1.02 -6.69
CA HIS A 197 2.76 -0.12 -5.55
C HIS A 197 2.25 -0.87 -4.32
N GLY A 198 0.96 -1.12 -4.21
CA GLY A 198 0.38 -1.89 -3.13
C GLY A 198 0.50 -3.40 -3.35
N LEU A 199 0.47 -4.17 -2.27
CA LEU A 199 0.41 -5.63 -2.29
C LEU A 199 -0.67 -6.13 -1.33
N THR A 200 -1.27 -7.27 -1.66
CA THR A 200 -2.15 -8.04 -0.76
C THR A 200 -2.22 -9.49 -1.21
N ILE A 201 -2.77 -10.38 -0.39
CA ILE A 201 -2.95 -11.80 -0.75
C ILE A 201 -4.42 -12.16 -0.68
N LEU A 202 -4.89 -12.89 -1.71
CA LEU A 202 -6.17 -13.59 -1.73
C LEU A 202 -5.94 -15.01 -2.24
N ASP A 203 -6.41 -16.01 -1.50
CA ASP A 203 -6.34 -17.43 -1.89
C ASP A 203 -4.95 -17.90 -2.36
N GLN A 204 -3.89 -17.42 -1.69
CA GLN A 204 -2.47 -17.66 -1.99
C GLN A 204 -1.95 -16.94 -3.25
N GLU A 205 -2.76 -16.15 -3.93
CA GLU A 205 -2.34 -15.27 -5.01
C GLU A 205 -1.87 -13.93 -4.48
N LEU A 206 -0.70 -13.48 -4.93
CA LEU A 206 -0.17 -12.15 -4.60
C LEU A 206 -0.74 -11.13 -5.58
N TRP A 207 -1.55 -10.23 -5.06
CA TRP A 207 -2.16 -9.12 -5.79
C TRP A 207 -1.33 -7.86 -5.67
N TYR A 208 -1.37 -7.03 -6.71
CA TYR A 208 -0.67 -5.75 -6.77
C TYR A 208 -1.59 -4.64 -7.30
N SER A 209 -1.20 -3.41 -7.04
CA SER A 209 -1.70 -2.23 -7.73
C SER A 209 -0.56 -1.52 -8.45
N ASP A 210 -0.87 -0.92 -9.61
CA ASP A 210 -0.03 0.05 -10.30
C ASP A 210 -0.77 1.38 -10.33
N ALA A 211 -0.25 2.36 -9.60
CA ALA A 211 -0.87 3.67 -9.47
C ALA A 211 -0.80 4.50 -10.77
N ASP A 212 0.16 4.23 -11.63
CA ASP A 212 0.41 4.92 -12.91
C ASP A 212 0.31 6.46 -12.80
N PHE A 213 1.29 7.06 -12.19
CA PHE A 213 1.37 8.51 -11.94
C PHE A 213 1.05 9.44 -13.11
N PRO A 214 1.37 9.12 -14.39
CA PRO A 214 1.05 9.99 -15.51
C PRO A 214 -0.45 10.19 -15.73
N VAL A 215 -1.26 9.17 -15.50
CA VAL A 215 -2.74 9.27 -15.60
C VAL A 215 -3.28 10.20 -14.53
N ALA A 216 -2.64 10.21 -13.38
CA ALA A 216 -2.99 11.02 -12.24
C ALA A 216 -2.36 12.41 -12.25
N SER A 217 -1.35 12.67 -13.10
CA SER A 217 -0.69 13.97 -13.13
C SER A 217 -1.69 15.07 -13.51
N ARG A 218 -1.61 16.22 -12.84
CA ARG A 218 -2.50 17.37 -13.11
C ARG A 218 -2.35 17.90 -14.55
N GLU A 219 -1.23 17.66 -15.16
CA GLU A 219 -0.87 18.16 -16.47
C GLU A 219 -1.22 17.18 -17.60
N GLY A 220 -1.58 15.93 -17.26
CA GLY A 220 -1.93 14.90 -18.25
C GLY A 220 -0.77 14.53 -19.20
N VAL A 221 0.47 14.87 -18.82
CA VAL A 221 1.66 14.59 -19.62
C VAL A 221 2.19 13.23 -19.24
N PRO A 222 2.26 12.24 -20.17
CA PRO A 222 2.87 10.95 -19.88
C PRO A 222 4.34 11.11 -19.46
N ILE A 223 4.75 10.43 -18.41
CA ILE A 223 6.15 10.30 -18.05
C ILE A 223 6.73 9.14 -18.85
N GLU A 224 7.91 9.33 -19.45
CA GLU A 224 8.58 8.29 -20.21
C GLU A 224 8.78 7.02 -19.36
N GLY A 225 8.43 5.87 -19.92
CA GLY A 225 8.53 4.57 -19.26
C GLY A 225 7.29 4.15 -18.45
N MET A 226 6.24 4.99 -18.37
CA MET A 226 4.99 4.63 -17.74
C MET A 226 3.96 4.10 -18.74
N ARG A 227 3.10 3.18 -18.31
CA ARG A 227 2.14 2.47 -19.17
C ARG A 227 0.96 3.33 -19.61
N GLY A 228 0.64 4.38 -18.88
CA GLY A 228 -0.42 5.33 -19.19
C GLY A 228 -1.82 4.93 -18.70
N TYR A 229 -1.94 3.92 -17.84
CA TYR A 229 -3.21 3.51 -17.22
C TYR A 229 -2.99 2.83 -15.87
N PRO A 230 -3.89 3.04 -14.87
CA PRO A 230 -3.84 2.36 -13.58
C PRO A 230 -4.27 0.89 -13.72
N GLU A 231 -3.75 0.04 -12.85
CA GLU A 231 -3.99 -1.40 -12.92
C GLU A 231 -4.09 -2.02 -11.52
N ILE A 232 -4.96 -3.01 -11.39
CA ILE A 232 -5.01 -3.94 -10.26
C ILE A 232 -5.03 -5.34 -10.83
N GLY A 233 -4.11 -6.17 -10.39
CA GLY A 233 -3.97 -7.53 -10.89
C GLY A 233 -3.35 -8.47 -9.87
N PHE A 234 -3.05 -9.68 -10.30
CA PHE A 234 -2.35 -10.68 -9.50
C PHE A 234 -1.23 -11.35 -10.30
N ILE A 235 -0.28 -11.91 -9.57
CA ILE A 235 0.94 -12.53 -10.11
C ILE A 235 0.69 -14.03 -10.26
N GLN A 236 1.01 -14.57 -11.45
CA GLN A 236 0.82 -15.98 -11.81
C GLN A 236 2.00 -16.85 -11.34
#